data_d75ae4e31950e1ccd31667dc6f25fec0
#
_entry.id   d75ae4e31950e1ccd31667dc6f25fec0
#
_cell.length_a   1.000
_cell.length_b   1.000
_cell.length_c   1.000
_cell.angle_alpha   90.00
_cell.angle_beta   90.00
_cell.angle_gamma   90.00
#
_symmetry.space_group_name_H-M   'P 1'
#
loop_
_entity.id
_entity.type
_entity.pdbx_description
1 polymer ?
#
loop_
_entity_poly.entity_id
_entity_poly.type
_entity_poly.pdbx_seq_one_letter_code
_entity_poly.pdbx_strand_id
1 'polypeptide(L)'
;MEKNVIVLGLGRFGSAVATKLFEKGVYVTAVDSNYRKVEKIANFVSNAAQGDMTEELAMKSLGINNYDIAIIATGTDIEASIEATLICKDSGVEKVIAKATSQSHARILKKIGADQIVYPELDTGERLARALAGSNLLELVQFSNDFSLIEIKAHKNWVGKTLIELDFRKSYKMNVVAFERDGKMMMDIDPNLQIKEDDILVLIGDNENAKELEENTWLGKRDKD
;
A
#
# COMPACT_ATOMS: atom_id res chain seq x y z
N MET A 1 2.37 23.34 -3.84
CA MET A 1 3.81 23.21 -4.09
C MET A 1 4.05 21.86 -4.75
N GLU A 2 4.82 21.83 -5.81
CA GLU A 2 5.28 20.57 -6.40
C GLU A 2 6.26 19.92 -5.41
N LYS A 3 6.03 18.67 -5.08
CA LYS A 3 6.91 17.94 -4.15
C LYS A 3 8.14 17.44 -4.88
N ASN A 4 9.31 17.63 -4.28
CA ASN A 4 10.58 17.09 -4.75
C ASN A 4 10.85 15.76 -4.06
N VAL A 5 11.02 14.70 -4.84
CA VAL A 5 11.21 13.34 -4.33
C VAL A 5 12.57 12.80 -4.76
N ILE A 6 13.31 12.23 -3.82
CA ILE A 6 14.50 11.45 -4.12
C ILE A 6 14.22 9.96 -3.88
N VAL A 7 14.62 9.11 -4.83
CA VAL A 7 14.50 7.65 -4.73
C VAL A 7 15.90 7.05 -4.69
N LEU A 8 16.23 6.41 -3.58
CA LEU A 8 17.51 5.80 -3.30
C LEU A 8 17.42 4.27 -3.47
N GLY A 9 18.09 3.75 -4.50
CA GLY A 9 18.05 2.35 -4.89
C GLY A 9 17.08 2.09 -6.05
N LEU A 10 17.64 1.74 -7.20
CA LEU A 10 16.90 1.51 -8.44
C LEU A 10 16.74 0.01 -8.75
N GLY A 11 16.27 -0.73 -7.74
CA GLY A 11 15.74 -2.07 -7.90
C GLY A 11 14.35 -2.04 -8.56
N ARG A 12 13.68 -3.18 -8.64
CA ARG A 12 12.34 -3.29 -9.23
C ARG A 12 11.34 -2.32 -8.60
N PHE A 13 11.32 -2.24 -7.28
CA PHE A 13 10.42 -1.33 -6.54
C PHE A 13 10.78 0.14 -6.77
N GLY A 14 12.04 0.52 -6.51
CA GLY A 14 12.47 1.93 -6.63
C GLY A 14 12.30 2.48 -8.04
N SER A 15 12.67 1.71 -9.07
CA SER A 15 12.46 2.13 -10.46
C SER A 15 10.99 2.30 -10.79
N ALA A 16 10.13 1.39 -10.35
CA ALA A 16 8.69 1.50 -10.58
C ALA A 16 8.09 2.74 -9.91
N VAL A 17 8.45 3.00 -8.66
CA VAL A 17 7.98 4.18 -7.92
C VAL A 17 8.48 5.46 -8.58
N ALA A 18 9.77 5.56 -8.91
CA ALA A 18 10.36 6.74 -9.53
C ALA A 18 9.68 7.08 -10.86
N THR A 19 9.52 6.09 -11.73
CA THR A 19 8.85 6.27 -13.03
C THR A 19 7.40 6.71 -12.86
N LYS A 20 6.65 6.07 -11.96
CA LYS A 20 5.22 6.40 -11.75
C LYS A 20 5.01 7.78 -11.13
N LEU A 21 5.89 8.23 -10.26
CA LEU A 21 5.86 9.59 -9.73
C LEU A 21 6.14 10.61 -10.83
N PHE A 22 7.13 10.36 -11.67
CA PHE A 22 7.45 11.22 -12.81
C PHE A 22 6.30 11.31 -13.83
N GLU A 23 5.66 10.19 -14.17
CA GLU A 23 4.46 10.17 -15.03
C GLU A 23 3.30 11.01 -14.46
N LYS A 24 3.26 11.18 -13.15
CA LYS A 24 2.26 12.02 -12.44
C LYS A 24 2.69 13.49 -12.30
N GLY A 25 3.81 13.90 -12.90
CA GLY A 25 4.30 15.26 -12.88
C GLY A 25 5.08 15.63 -11.61
N VAL A 26 5.47 14.65 -10.78
CA VAL A 26 6.31 14.90 -9.61
C VAL A 26 7.77 15.04 -10.04
N TYR A 27 8.51 16.01 -9.47
CA TYR A 27 9.94 16.11 -9.70
C TYR A 27 10.67 14.99 -8.95
N VAL A 28 11.34 14.11 -9.70
CA VAL A 28 11.98 12.91 -9.16
C VAL A 28 13.45 12.87 -9.49
N THR A 29 14.30 12.75 -8.45
CA THR A 29 15.70 12.36 -8.59
C THR A 29 15.87 10.90 -8.22
N ALA A 30 16.42 10.10 -9.12
CA ALA A 30 16.64 8.67 -8.94
C ALA A 30 18.14 8.37 -8.79
N VAL A 31 18.52 7.65 -7.73
CA VAL A 31 19.93 7.41 -7.36
C VAL A 31 20.19 5.92 -7.14
N ASP A 32 21.28 5.42 -7.72
CA ASP A 32 21.81 4.06 -7.44
C ASP A 32 23.34 4.08 -7.64
N SER A 33 24.04 3.26 -6.90
CA SER A 33 25.50 3.08 -7.07
C SER A 33 25.86 2.41 -8.40
N ASN A 34 24.94 1.66 -8.98
CA ASN A 34 25.12 0.98 -10.27
C ASN A 34 24.73 1.88 -11.44
N TYR A 35 25.72 2.38 -12.16
CA TYR A 35 25.53 3.24 -13.32
C TYR A 35 24.55 2.69 -14.37
N ARG A 36 24.56 1.37 -14.63
CA ARG A 36 23.65 0.76 -15.61
C ARG A 36 22.17 0.93 -15.25
N LYS A 37 21.85 0.97 -13.96
CA LYS A 37 20.48 1.20 -13.50
C LYS A 37 20.11 2.69 -13.65
N VAL A 38 21.05 3.58 -13.35
CA VAL A 38 20.89 5.01 -13.54
C VAL A 38 20.64 5.36 -14.99
N GLU A 39 21.46 4.82 -15.89
CA GLU A 39 21.32 5.01 -17.34
C GLU A 39 19.95 4.54 -17.86
N LYS A 40 19.48 3.38 -17.40
CA LYS A 40 18.18 2.83 -17.82
C LYS A 40 16.98 3.69 -17.45
N ILE A 41 17.05 4.38 -16.31
CA ILE A 41 15.91 5.17 -15.81
C ILE A 41 15.97 6.64 -16.23
N ALA A 42 17.10 7.10 -16.76
CA ALA A 42 17.35 8.52 -17.01
C ALA A 42 16.27 9.23 -17.85
N ASN A 43 15.64 8.53 -18.79
CA ASN A 43 14.57 9.09 -19.62
C ASN A 43 13.17 9.03 -18.97
N PHE A 44 13.06 8.49 -17.76
CA PHE A 44 11.79 8.23 -17.07
C PHE A 44 11.73 8.90 -15.70
N VAL A 45 12.63 9.86 -15.44
CA VAL A 45 12.70 10.67 -14.22
C VAL A 45 13.19 12.08 -14.56
N SER A 46 13.04 13.02 -13.62
CA SER A 46 13.51 14.40 -13.83
C SER A 46 15.04 14.49 -13.77
N ASN A 47 15.66 13.71 -12.90
CA ASN A 47 17.11 13.63 -12.75
C ASN A 47 17.52 12.20 -12.37
N ALA A 48 18.63 11.72 -12.91
CA ALA A 48 19.21 10.43 -12.56
C ALA A 48 20.68 10.60 -12.23
N ALA A 49 21.10 10.14 -11.06
CA ALA A 49 22.47 10.32 -10.58
C ALA A 49 23.08 8.99 -10.08
N GLN A 50 24.35 8.78 -10.36
CA GLN A 50 25.11 7.72 -9.73
C GLN A 50 25.58 8.22 -8.35
N GLY A 51 25.31 7.46 -7.31
CA GLY A 51 25.76 7.79 -5.96
C GLY A 51 25.58 6.62 -5.00
N ASP A 52 26.40 6.57 -3.99
CA ASP A 52 26.25 5.64 -2.88
C ASP A 52 25.40 6.30 -1.78
N MET A 53 24.27 5.68 -1.48
CA MET A 53 23.33 6.20 -0.49
C MET A 53 23.83 6.09 0.96
N THR A 54 24.92 5.35 1.18
CA THR A 54 25.56 5.19 2.49
C THR A 54 26.63 6.26 2.74
N GLU A 55 27.02 6.98 1.69
CA GLU A 55 28.03 8.03 1.81
C GLU A 55 27.38 9.40 2.04
N GLU A 56 27.52 9.93 3.25
CA GLU A 56 26.95 11.23 3.63
C GLU A 56 27.39 12.38 2.71
N LEU A 57 28.68 12.38 2.28
CA LEU A 57 29.21 13.40 1.35
C LEU A 57 28.56 13.30 -0.03
N ALA A 58 28.31 12.08 -0.51
CA ALA A 58 27.62 11.87 -1.78
C ALA A 58 26.17 12.37 -1.70
N MET A 59 25.47 12.07 -0.63
CA MET A 59 24.09 12.55 -0.41
C MET A 59 24.02 14.07 -0.25
N LYS A 60 24.95 14.68 0.45
CA LYS A 60 25.07 16.15 0.54
C LYS A 60 25.33 16.80 -0.83
N SER A 61 26.19 16.20 -1.66
CA SER A 61 26.46 16.72 -3.01
C SER A 61 25.25 16.63 -3.93
N LEU A 62 24.35 15.70 -3.69
CA LEU A 62 23.05 15.58 -4.37
C LEU A 62 21.98 16.54 -3.80
N GLY A 63 22.31 17.29 -2.76
CA GLY A 63 21.39 18.26 -2.14
C GLY A 63 20.25 17.57 -1.39
N ILE A 64 20.53 16.49 -0.66
CA ILE A 64 19.52 15.67 0.04
C ILE A 64 18.54 16.51 0.89
N ASN A 65 18.99 17.59 1.48
CA ASN A 65 18.19 18.51 2.29
C ASN A 65 17.18 19.35 1.50
N ASN A 66 17.19 19.30 0.17
CA ASN A 66 16.25 20.04 -0.68
C ASN A 66 15.05 19.19 -1.13
N TYR A 67 14.98 17.93 -0.69
CA TYR A 67 13.88 17.03 -1.03
C TYR A 67 12.86 16.98 0.11
N ASP A 68 11.59 17.03 -0.26
CA ASP A 68 10.47 16.90 0.68
C ASP A 68 10.29 15.43 1.11
N ILE A 69 10.57 14.50 0.19
CA ILE A 69 10.38 13.07 0.43
C ILE A 69 11.62 12.30 -0.04
N ALA A 70 12.13 11.42 0.83
CA ALA A 70 13.10 10.40 0.45
C ALA A 70 12.49 9.01 0.50
N ILE A 71 12.71 8.21 -0.55
CA ILE A 71 12.26 6.82 -0.64
C ILE A 71 13.47 5.92 -0.70
N ILE A 72 13.72 5.18 0.39
CA ILE A 72 14.80 4.20 0.50
C ILE A 72 14.26 2.86 -0.03
N ALA A 73 14.64 2.50 -1.25
CA ALA A 73 14.08 1.38 -2.00
C ALA A 73 15.01 0.15 -2.08
N THR A 74 16.15 0.17 -1.37
CA THR A 74 16.98 -1.01 -1.16
C THR A 74 16.34 -1.94 -0.14
N GLY A 75 16.48 -3.24 -0.32
CA GLY A 75 15.92 -4.19 0.64
C GLY A 75 16.82 -5.42 0.83
N THR A 76 17.76 -5.63 -0.10
CA THR A 76 18.73 -6.73 0.00
C THR A 76 19.90 -6.37 0.91
N ASP A 77 20.19 -5.08 1.04
CA ASP A 77 21.22 -4.54 1.91
C ASP A 77 20.56 -3.76 3.06
N ILE A 78 20.47 -4.43 4.21
CA ILE A 78 19.83 -3.87 5.42
C ILE A 78 20.67 -2.75 6.01
N GLU A 79 22.00 -2.88 5.99
CA GLU A 79 22.93 -1.88 6.49
C GLU A 79 22.80 -0.59 5.68
N ALA A 80 22.91 -0.69 4.36
CA ALA A 80 22.71 0.46 3.48
C ALA A 80 21.34 1.13 3.65
N SER A 81 20.28 0.34 3.88
CA SER A 81 18.95 0.88 4.15
C SER A 81 18.88 1.70 5.45
N ILE A 82 19.56 1.22 6.50
CA ILE A 82 19.63 1.89 7.79
C ILE A 82 20.43 3.19 7.66
N GLU A 83 21.62 3.15 7.07
CA GLU A 83 22.48 4.31 6.88
C GLU A 83 21.81 5.38 6.03
N ALA A 84 21.24 5.01 4.88
CA ALA A 84 20.52 5.96 4.05
C ALA A 84 19.34 6.61 4.79
N THR A 85 18.63 5.85 5.64
CA THR A 85 17.53 6.39 6.45
C THR A 85 18.04 7.42 7.46
N LEU A 86 19.13 7.12 8.15
CA LEU A 86 19.78 8.05 9.10
C LEU A 86 20.24 9.33 8.38
N ILE A 87 20.97 9.19 7.28
CA ILE A 87 21.45 10.34 6.50
C ILE A 87 20.31 11.24 6.07
N CYS A 88 19.20 10.66 5.57
CA CYS A 88 18.03 11.45 5.16
C CYS A 88 17.39 12.18 6.35
N LYS A 89 17.22 11.52 7.49
CA LYS A 89 16.64 12.16 8.69
C LYS A 89 17.54 13.22 9.29
N ASP A 90 18.83 12.96 9.39
CA ASP A 90 19.82 13.92 9.91
C ASP A 90 19.97 15.14 8.98
N SER A 91 19.73 14.95 7.68
CA SER A 91 19.72 16.04 6.68
C SER A 91 18.41 16.85 6.68
N GLY A 92 17.42 16.48 7.50
CA GLY A 92 16.18 17.25 7.65
C GLY A 92 15.12 16.94 6.59
N VAL A 93 15.20 15.83 5.86
CA VAL A 93 14.13 15.43 4.92
C VAL A 93 12.82 15.24 5.69
N GLU A 94 11.77 15.93 5.25
CA GLU A 94 10.48 15.98 5.96
C GLU A 94 9.86 14.59 6.09
N LYS A 95 9.80 13.84 4.99
CA LYS A 95 9.20 12.51 4.97
C LYS A 95 10.15 11.45 4.40
N VAL A 96 10.49 10.46 5.23
CA VAL A 96 11.33 9.31 4.84
C VAL A 96 10.50 8.05 4.79
N ILE A 97 10.40 7.44 3.60
CA ILE A 97 9.70 6.19 3.34
C ILE A 97 10.74 5.11 3.10
N ALA A 98 10.73 4.04 3.88
CA ALA A 98 11.72 2.99 3.75
C ALA A 98 11.09 1.62 3.46
N LYS A 99 11.70 0.90 2.53
CA LYS A 99 11.33 -0.48 2.23
C LYS A 99 11.94 -1.41 3.26
N ALA A 100 11.11 -2.25 3.88
CA ALA A 100 11.54 -3.32 4.77
C ALA A 100 11.37 -4.70 4.13
N THR A 101 12.25 -5.63 4.49
CA THR A 101 12.21 -7.04 4.06
C THR A 101 11.80 -7.99 5.18
N SER A 102 11.76 -7.50 6.43
CA SER A 102 11.35 -8.26 7.60
C SER A 102 10.78 -7.34 8.67
N GLN A 103 10.03 -7.91 9.61
CA GLN A 103 9.51 -7.15 10.75
C GLN A 103 10.62 -6.57 11.63
N SER A 104 11.73 -7.30 11.80
CA SER A 104 12.89 -6.82 12.57
C SER A 104 13.53 -5.61 11.88
N HIS A 105 13.71 -5.66 10.55
CA HIS A 105 14.22 -4.54 9.76
C HIS A 105 13.30 -3.31 9.90
N ALA A 106 12.00 -3.49 9.74
CA ALA A 106 11.03 -2.41 9.91
C ALA A 106 11.05 -1.76 11.29
N ARG A 107 11.21 -2.57 12.36
CA ARG A 107 11.32 -2.04 13.73
C ARG A 107 12.54 -1.15 13.89
N ILE A 108 13.67 -1.51 13.27
CA ILE A 108 14.88 -0.69 13.28
C ILE A 108 14.60 0.62 12.51
N LEU A 109 14.16 0.53 11.27
CA LEU A 109 13.88 1.70 10.42
C LEU A 109 12.92 2.69 11.10
N LYS A 110 11.85 2.19 11.74
CA LYS A 110 10.93 3.02 12.50
C LYS A 110 11.60 3.71 13.70
N LYS A 111 12.48 3.01 14.40
CA LYS A 111 13.21 3.56 15.56
C LYS A 111 14.20 4.64 15.18
N ILE A 112 14.81 4.56 14.01
CA ILE A 112 15.75 5.56 13.49
C ILE A 112 15.08 6.69 12.73
N GLY A 113 13.73 6.75 12.72
CA GLY A 113 12.96 7.90 12.26
C GLY A 113 12.32 7.77 10.89
N ALA A 114 12.27 6.59 10.27
CA ALA A 114 11.47 6.42 9.07
C ALA A 114 10.01 6.70 9.37
N ASP A 115 9.39 7.61 8.61
CA ASP A 115 8.01 8.05 8.81
C ASP A 115 6.99 7.01 8.31
N GLN A 116 7.39 6.25 7.28
CA GLN A 116 6.57 5.19 6.69
C GLN A 116 7.42 3.99 6.30
N ILE A 117 6.92 2.80 6.61
CA ILE A 117 7.53 1.54 6.18
C ILE A 117 6.62 0.89 5.13
N VAL A 118 7.22 0.33 4.10
CA VAL A 118 6.52 -0.41 3.04
C VAL A 118 7.10 -1.82 2.88
N TYR A 119 6.24 -2.79 2.58
CA TYR A 119 6.58 -4.20 2.37
C TYR A 119 6.08 -4.70 1.02
N PRO A 120 6.60 -4.22 -0.11
CA PRO A 120 5.99 -4.46 -1.42
C PRO A 120 5.79 -5.93 -1.76
N GLU A 121 6.73 -6.79 -1.38
CA GLU A 121 6.66 -8.22 -1.64
C GLU A 121 5.64 -8.92 -0.73
N LEU A 122 5.59 -8.55 0.56
CA LEU A 122 4.64 -9.13 1.52
C LEU A 122 3.21 -8.72 1.16
N ASP A 123 2.98 -7.42 0.98
CA ASP A 123 1.66 -6.86 0.66
C ASP A 123 1.10 -7.46 -0.65
N THR A 124 1.98 -7.61 -1.66
CA THR A 124 1.59 -8.22 -2.95
C THR A 124 1.33 -9.72 -2.80
N GLY A 125 2.18 -10.42 -2.01
CA GLY A 125 2.02 -11.84 -1.74
C GLY A 125 0.73 -12.16 -0.98
N GLU A 126 0.40 -11.38 0.03
CA GLU A 126 -0.84 -11.51 0.78
C GLU A 126 -2.07 -11.27 -0.10
N ARG A 127 -2.04 -10.23 -0.93
CA ARG A 127 -3.12 -9.95 -1.88
C ARG A 127 -3.32 -11.10 -2.87
N LEU A 128 -2.23 -11.63 -3.44
CA LEU A 128 -2.30 -12.78 -4.35
C LEU A 128 -2.81 -14.03 -3.65
N ALA A 129 -2.32 -14.31 -2.44
CA ALA A 129 -2.77 -15.45 -1.64
C ALA A 129 -4.27 -15.39 -1.35
N ARG A 130 -4.80 -14.22 -0.96
CA ARG A 130 -6.24 -14.01 -0.78
C ARG A 130 -7.02 -14.32 -2.06
N ALA A 131 -6.59 -13.77 -3.19
CA ALA A 131 -7.24 -14.00 -4.47
C ALA A 131 -7.26 -15.48 -4.88
N LEU A 132 -6.19 -16.22 -4.63
CA LEU A 132 -6.08 -17.66 -4.98
C LEU A 132 -6.79 -18.58 -3.98
N ALA A 133 -6.89 -18.19 -2.73
CA ALA A 133 -7.55 -18.96 -1.68
C ALA A 133 -9.09 -19.00 -1.82
N GLY A 134 -9.65 -18.29 -2.81
CA GLY A 134 -11.10 -18.20 -3.01
C GLY A 134 -11.80 -17.41 -1.91
N SER A 135 -11.09 -16.52 -1.25
CA SER A 135 -11.67 -15.56 -0.33
C SER A 135 -12.71 -14.71 -1.06
N ASN A 136 -13.87 -14.51 -0.46
CA ASN A 136 -14.84 -13.56 -0.99
C ASN A 136 -14.33 -12.11 -0.92
N LEU A 137 -13.31 -11.85 -0.09
CA LEU A 137 -12.66 -10.55 -0.01
C LEU A 137 -11.77 -10.32 -1.25
N LEU A 138 -12.16 -9.37 -2.08
CA LEU A 138 -11.46 -9.01 -3.31
C LEU A 138 -10.36 -7.99 -3.03
N GLU A 139 -10.65 -6.99 -2.24
CA GLU A 139 -9.72 -5.92 -1.88
C GLU A 139 -9.97 -5.44 -0.44
N LEU A 140 -8.88 -5.04 0.23
CA LEU A 140 -8.92 -4.38 1.54
C LEU A 140 -8.01 -3.16 1.47
N VAL A 141 -8.59 -1.98 1.61
CA VAL A 141 -7.88 -0.71 1.63
C VAL A 141 -8.00 -0.11 3.02
N GLN A 142 -6.88 0.00 3.74
CA GLN A 142 -6.84 0.79 4.97
C GLN A 142 -7.00 2.27 4.62
N PHE A 143 -8.13 2.84 5.00
CA PHE A 143 -8.45 4.24 4.75
C PHE A 143 -7.82 5.15 5.82
N SER A 144 -7.69 4.64 7.04
CA SER A 144 -7.02 5.31 8.16
C SER A 144 -6.46 4.27 9.14
N ASN A 145 -5.89 4.74 10.26
CA ASN A 145 -5.45 3.83 11.33
C ASN A 145 -6.63 3.04 11.96
N ASP A 146 -7.85 3.53 11.82
CA ASP A 146 -9.03 2.98 12.50
C ASP A 146 -10.02 2.34 11.53
N PHE A 147 -10.06 2.77 10.24
CA PHE A 147 -11.07 2.36 9.27
C PHE A 147 -10.49 1.73 8.03
N SER A 148 -11.18 0.70 7.54
CA SER A 148 -10.92 0.03 6.27
C SER A 148 -12.13 0.06 5.36
N LEU A 149 -11.86 0.14 4.06
CA LEU A 149 -12.81 -0.14 2.99
C LEU A 149 -12.49 -1.54 2.46
N ILE A 150 -13.50 -2.36 2.31
CA ILE A 150 -13.35 -3.72 1.77
C ILE A 150 -14.30 -3.93 0.59
N GLU A 151 -13.79 -4.61 -0.42
CA GLU A 151 -14.60 -5.16 -1.51
C GLU A 151 -14.76 -6.66 -1.28
N ILE A 152 -15.99 -7.10 -1.19
CA ILE A 152 -16.30 -8.48 -0.88
C ILE A 152 -17.37 -9.03 -1.82
N LYS A 153 -17.09 -10.18 -2.45
CA LYS A 153 -18.08 -10.92 -3.21
C LYS A 153 -19.18 -11.45 -2.28
N ALA A 154 -20.41 -11.45 -2.75
CA ALA A 154 -21.54 -11.89 -1.96
C ALA A 154 -21.30 -13.28 -1.35
N HIS A 155 -21.43 -13.38 -0.03
CA HIS A 155 -21.34 -14.65 0.67
C HIS A 155 -22.61 -15.48 0.41
N LYS A 156 -22.50 -16.79 0.38
CA LYS A 156 -23.63 -17.71 0.11
C LYS A 156 -24.84 -17.45 1.02
N ASN A 157 -24.61 -17.10 2.28
CA ASN A 157 -25.67 -16.80 3.25
C ASN A 157 -26.37 -15.47 3.02
N TRP A 158 -25.84 -14.60 2.12
CA TRP A 158 -26.43 -13.33 1.77
C TRP A 158 -27.27 -13.42 0.49
N VAL A 159 -26.99 -14.39 -0.36
CA VAL A 159 -27.69 -14.57 -1.63
C VAL A 159 -29.19 -14.78 -1.40
N GLY A 160 -30.01 -14.00 -2.13
CA GLY A 160 -31.46 -13.99 -2.03
C GLY A 160 -32.03 -13.11 -0.92
N LYS A 161 -31.20 -12.60 -0.02
CA LYS A 161 -31.60 -11.65 1.02
C LYS A 161 -31.41 -10.22 0.56
N THR A 162 -32.14 -9.31 1.15
CA THR A 162 -32.01 -7.86 0.97
C THR A 162 -31.00 -7.28 1.95
N LEU A 163 -30.53 -6.05 1.69
CA LEU A 163 -29.65 -5.35 2.62
C LEU A 163 -30.34 -5.03 3.97
N ILE A 164 -31.68 -4.83 3.94
CA ILE A 164 -32.50 -4.65 5.14
C ILE A 164 -32.49 -5.91 5.99
N GLU A 165 -32.73 -7.07 5.38
CA GLU A 165 -32.79 -8.36 6.09
C GLU A 165 -31.43 -8.74 6.71
N LEU A 166 -30.33 -8.37 6.05
CA LEU A 166 -28.97 -8.66 6.51
C LEU A 166 -28.51 -7.71 7.61
N ASP A 167 -29.06 -6.50 7.65
CA ASP A 167 -28.70 -5.44 8.61
C ASP A 167 -27.19 -5.38 8.87
N PHE A 168 -26.41 -5.08 7.81
CA PHE A 168 -24.94 -5.09 7.85
C PHE A 168 -24.38 -4.27 9.00
N ARG A 169 -25.05 -3.17 9.35
CA ARG A 169 -24.61 -2.29 10.42
C ARG A 169 -24.70 -2.95 11.79
N LYS A 170 -25.74 -3.74 12.02
CA LYS A 170 -25.95 -4.44 13.29
C LYS A 170 -25.17 -5.76 13.32
N SER A 171 -25.22 -6.51 12.23
CA SER A 171 -24.66 -7.87 12.15
C SER A 171 -23.14 -7.89 12.03
N TYR A 172 -22.58 -6.94 11.27
CA TYR A 172 -21.14 -6.93 10.93
C TYR A 172 -20.45 -5.63 11.35
N LYS A 173 -21.18 -4.66 11.91
CA LYS A 173 -20.70 -3.31 12.26
C LYS A 173 -20.03 -2.58 11.08
N MET A 174 -20.46 -2.92 9.87
CA MET A 174 -19.99 -2.38 8.61
C MET A 174 -21.12 -1.65 7.90
N ASN A 175 -20.79 -0.62 7.12
CA ASN A 175 -21.77 0.07 6.28
C ASN A 175 -21.52 -0.29 4.82
N VAL A 176 -22.58 -0.61 4.08
CA VAL A 176 -22.52 -0.79 2.63
C VAL A 176 -22.48 0.59 1.98
N VAL A 177 -21.43 0.88 1.22
CA VAL A 177 -21.23 2.20 0.59
C VAL A 177 -21.35 2.15 -0.93
N ALA A 178 -21.14 0.98 -1.53
CA ALA A 178 -21.35 0.74 -2.94
C ALA A 178 -21.67 -0.74 -3.19
N PHE A 179 -22.18 -1.00 -4.36
CA PHE A 179 -22.64 -2.31 -4.79
C PHE A 179 -22.29 -2.47 -6.28
N GLU A 180 -21.63 -3.54 -6.66
CA GLU A 180 -21.34 -3.82 -8.06
C GLU A 180 -22.12 -5.06 -8.54
N ARG A 181 -22.78 -4.92 -9.67
CA ARG A 181 -23.46 -6.00 -10.39
C ARG A 181 -23.19 -5.87 -11.88
N ASP A 182 -22.83 -6.95 -12.53
CA ASP A 182 -22.54 -7.01 -13.97
C ASP A 182 -21.50 -5.94 -14.40
N GLY A 183 -20.48 -5.69 -13.56
CA GLY A 183 -19.42 -4.71 -13.79
C GLY A 183 -19.88 -3.25 -13.67
N LYS A 184 -21.08 -2.99 -13.12
CA LYS A 184 -21.61 -1.64 -12.87
C LYS A 184 -21.63 -1.35 -11.39
N MET A 185 -20.85 -0.36 -10.98
CA MET A 185 -20.86 0.17 -9.63
C MET A 185 -22.08 1.06 -9.38
N MET A 186 -22.81 0.82 -8.30
CA MET A 186 -23.97 1.58 -7.84
C MET A 186 -23.70 2.10 -6.43
N MET A 187 -23.85 3.41 -6.23
CA MET A 187 -23.73 4.07 -4.93
C MET A 187 -25.09 4.42 -4.33
N ASP A 188 -26.09 4.63 -5.20
CA ASP A 188 -27.49 4.77 -4.78
C ASP A 188 -28.12 3.37 -4.74
N ILE A 189 -28.07 2.77 -3.54
CA ILE A 189 -28.42 1.37 -3.34
C ILE A 189 -29.85 1.30 -2.79
N ASP A 190 -30.77 0.63 -3.50
CA ASP A 190 -32.06 0.28 -2.92
C ASP A 190 -31.87 -0.75 -1.80
N PRO A 191 -32.23 -0.43 -0.54
CA PRO A 191 -32.09 -1.34 0.58
C PRO A 191 -32.89 -2.65 0.43
N ASN A 192 -33.91 -2.67 -0.45
CA ASN A 192 -34.71 -3.85 -0.79
C ASN A 192 -34.11 -4.69 -1.93
N LEU A 193 -32.98 -4.26 -2.49
CA LEU A 193 -32.30 -5.02 -3.54
C LEU A 193 -31.87 -6.38 -3.01
N GLN A 194 -32.31 -7.45 -3.65
CA GLN A 194 -31.86 -8.81 -3.35
C GLN A 194 -30.45 -9.05 -3.86
N ILE A 195 -29.59 -9.56 -3.01
CA ILE A 195 -28.20 -9.93 -3.33
C ILE A 195 -28.19 -11.18 -4.20
N LYS A 196 -27.35 -11.16 -5.25
CA LYS A 196 -27.08 -12.30 -6.13
C LYS A 196 -25.65 -12.85 -5.89
N GLU A 197 -25.38 -14.04 -6.42
CA GLU A 197 -24.14 -14.79 -6.16
C GLU A 197 -22.85 -14.06 -6.63
N ASP A 198 -22.94 -13.31 -7.74
CA ASP A 198 -21.79 -12.61 -8.32
C ASP A 198 -21.70 -11.12 -7.93
N ASP A 199 -22.58 -10.67 -7.06
CA ASP A 199 -22.55 -9.28 -6.60
C ASP A 199 -21.31 -9.02 -5.74
N ILE A 200 -20.78 -7.80 -5.86
CA ILE A 200 -19.69 -7.32 -5.02
C ILE A 200 -20.23 -6.18 -4.15
N LEU A 201 -20.01 -6.28 -2.86
CA LEU A 201 -20.37 -5.25 -1.90
C LEU A 201 -19.10 -4.50 -1.49
N VAL A 202 -19.18 -3.18 -1.49
CA VAL A 202 -18.14 -2.31 -0.95
C VAL A 202 -18.58 -1.85 0.43
N LEU A 203 -17.83 -2.22 1.43
CA LEU A 203 -18.16 -1.98 2.83
C LEU A 203 -17.11 -1.08 3.47
N ILE A 204 -17.53 -0.25 4.42
CA ILE A 204 -16.63 0.55 5.27
C ILE A 204 -16.93 0.29 6.74
N GLY A 205 -15.89 0.13 7.54
CA GLY A 205 -15.99 -0.06 8.99
C GLY A 205 -14.63 -0.10 9.66
N ASP A 206 -14.63 -0.36 10.97
CA ASP A 206 -13.40 -0.45 11.75
C ASP A 206 -12.51 -1.59 11.26
N ASN A 207 -11.18 -1.40 11.37
CA ASN A 207 -10.20 -2.38 10.94
C ASN A 207 -10.40 -3.77 11.59
N GLU A 208 -10.85 -3.81 12.85
CA GLU A 208 -11.13 -5.06 13.56
C GLU A 208 -12.34 -5.77 12.96
N ASN A 209 -13.42 -5.04 12.70
CA ASN A 209 -14.64 -5.61 12.11
C ASN A 209 -14.41 -6.06 10.66
N ALA A 210 -13.56 -5.35 9.91
CA ALA A 210 -13.16 -5.74 8.56
C ALA A 210 -12.41 -7.08 8.56
N LYS A 211 -11.47 -7.28 9.50
CA LYS A 211 -10.76 -8.55 9.68
C LYS A 211 -11.68 -9.68 10.14
N GLU A 212 -12.57 -9.41 11.08
CA GLU A 212 -13.55 -10.39 11.56
C GLU A 212 -14.46 -10.86 10.42
N LEU A 213 -14.91 -9.94 9.56
CA LEU A 213 -15.71 -10.26 8.40
C LEU A 213 -14.90 -11.11 7.39
N GLU A 214 -13.62 -10.77 7.14
CA GLU A 214 -12.71 -11.56 6.33
C GLU A 214 -12.58 -13.00 6.86
N GLU A 215 -12.28 -13.16 8.14
CA GLU A 215 -12.11 -14.47 8.78
C GLU A 215 -13.39 -15.30 8.76
N ASN A 216 -14.54 -14.70 9.02
CA ASN A 216 -15.82 -15.39 9.03
C ASN A 216 -16.26 -15.83 7.62
N THR A 217 -15.93 -15.04 6.59
CA THR A 217 -16.21 -15.39 5.19
C THR A 217 -15.22 -16.44 4.65
N TRP A 218 -13.97 -16.44 5.15
CA TRP A 218 -12.94 -17.36 4.70
C TRP A 218 -13.03 -18.74 5.35
N LEU A 219 -13.33 -18.82 6.65
CA LEU A 219 -13.35 -20.07 7.40
C LEU A 219 -14.64 -20.88 7.26
N GLY A 220 -15.67 -20.36 6.57
CA GLY A 220 -16.95 -21.05 6.45
C GLY A 220 -17.47 -21.51 7.83
N LYS A 221 -17.23 -20.73 8.88
CA LYS A 221 -17.65 -21.10 10.22
C LYS A 221 -19.16 -21.26 10.21
N ARG A 222 -19.55 -22.51 10.39
CA ARG A 222 -20.92 -22.94 10.60
C ARG A 222 -21.58 -22.05 11.63
N ASP A 223 -22.79 -21.59 11.26
CA ASP A 223 -23.70 -21.03 12.22
C ASP A 223 -23.69 -21.89 13.48
N LYS A 224 -23.35 -21.30 14.61
CA LYS A 224 -23.72 -21.89 15.87
C LYS A 224 -25.19 -21.60 16.03
N ASP A 225 -25.99 -22.65 15.93
CA ASP A 225 -27.37 -22.71 16.37
C ASP A 225 -27.58 -22.08 17.76
#